data_07faac97f3c3fe839390a368cdecd8a5
#
_entry.id   07faac97f3c3fe839390a368cdecd8a5
#
_cell.length_a   1.000
_cell.length_b   1.000
_cell.length_c   1.000
_cell.angle_alpha   90.00
_cell.angle_beta   90.00
_cell.angle_gamma   90.00
#
_symmetry.space_group_name_H-M   'P 1'
#
loop_
_entity.id
_entity.type
_entity.pdbx_description
1 polymer ?
#
loop_
_entity_poly.entity_id
_entity_poly.type
_entity_poly.pdbx_seq_one_letter_code
_entity_poly.pdbx_strand_id
1 'polypeptide(L)'
;ALPILKELLEGFLDQKIAEELETIIQSVDTVKTAKFQIVFDPTLVRGMSYYTGPIFEISIDGFGGSVGGGGRYDEMIGKFTGQKTCACGFSIGFERIVMLLLERDYQVPSNAGKKAYLIEKNMPGDKLAAIFK
;
A
#
# COMPACT_ATOMS: atom_id res chain seq x y z
N ALA A 1 4.23 -15.70 15.84
CA ALA A 1 2.95 -16.28 15.35
C ALA A 1 3.19 -17.44 14.37
N LEU A 2 4.00 -17.27 13.31
CA LEU A 2 4.21 -18.30 12.27
C LEU A 2 4.78 -19.63 12.81
N PRO A 3 5.79 -19.68 13.72
CA PRO A 3 6.30 -20.93 14.29
C PRO A 3 5.22 -21.71 15.05
N ILE A 4 4.41 -21.02 15.85
CA ILE A 4 3.32 -21.65 16.61
C ILE A 4 2.26 -22.20 15.66
N LEU A 5 1.97 -21.49 14.58
CA LEU A 5 0.99 -21.94 13.60
C LEU A 5 1.47 -23.16 12.81
N LYS A 6 2.76 -23.23 12.49
CA LYS A 6 3.38 -24.41 11.88
C LYS A 6 3.17 -25.66 12.74
N GLU A 7 3.37 -25.52 14.04
CA GLU A 7 3.17 -26.62 14.99
C GLU A 7 1.68 -27.02 15.09
N LEU A 8 0.78 -26.04 15.17
CA LEU A 8 -0.67 -26.30 15.27
C LEU A 8 -1.28 -26.87 13.99
N LEU A 9 -0.73 -26.54 12.84
CA LEU A 9 -1.21 -26.98 11.53
C LEU A 9 -0.32 -28.08 10.91
N GLU A 10 0.48 -28.75 11.72
CA GLU A 10 1.29 -29.87 11.25
C GLU A 10 0.39 -30.93 10.57
N GLY A 11 0.71 -31.25 9.31
CA GLY A 11 -0.09 -32.13 8.47
C GLY A 11 -1.21 -31.46 7.64
N PHE A 12 -1.55 -30.20 7.91
CA PHE A 12 -2.52 -29.43 7.14
C PHE A 12 -1.87 -28.28 6.34
N LEU A 13 -0.74 -27.77 6.80
CA LEU A 13 -0.01 -26.70 6.13
C LEU A 13 1.04 -27.30 5.19
N ASP A 14 1.01 -26.92 3.91
CA ASP A 14 2.08 -27.24 2.99
C ASP A 14 3.38 -26.59 3.45
N GLN A 15 4.38 -27.42 3.76
CA GLN A 15 5.66 -26.98 4.31
C GLN A 15 6.35 -25.99 3.37
N LYS A 16 6.26 -26.21 2.05
CA LYS A 16 6.85 -25.32 1.04
C LYS A 16 6.23 -23.93 1.10
N ILE A 17 4.92 -23.84 1.24
CA ILE A 17 4.20 -22.56 1.38
C ILE A 17 4.66 -21.83 2.65
N ALA A 18 4.83 -22.55 3.74
CA ALA A 18 5.29 -21.97 4.99
C ALA A 18 6.72 -21.41 4.87
N GLU A 19 7.62 -22.11 4.21
CA GLU A 19 9.01 -21.68 3.96
C GLU A 19 9.08 -20.46 3.03
N GLU A 20 8.24 -20.42 2.00
CA GLU A 20 8.11 -19.27 1.11
C GLU A 20 7.62 -18.03 1.86
N LEU A 21 6.61 -18.16 2.74
CA LEU A 21 6.12 -17.07 3.57
C LEU A 21 7.19 -16.57 4.55
N GLU A 22 7.92 -17.47 5.19
CA GLU A 22 9.04 -17.09 6.06
C GLU A 22 10.11 -16.31 5.29
N THR A 23 10.46 -16.78 4.10
CA THR A 23 11.44 -16.11 3.23
C THR A 23 10.99 -14.69 2.88
N ILE A 24 9.69 -14.49 2.57
CA ILE A 24 9.13 -13.17 2.28
C ILE A 24 9.23 -12.28 3.51
N ILE A 25 8.79 -12.76 4.68
CA ILE A 25 8.80 -11.98 5.93
C ILE A 25 10.23 -11.55 6.28
N GLN A 26 11.18 -12.47 6.23
CA GLN A 26 12.59 -12.20 6.53
C GLN A 26 13.20 -11.19 5.53
N SER A 27 12.88 -11.35 4.24
CA SER A 27 13.35 -10.43 3.21
C SER A 27 12.87 -9.02 3.43
N VAL A 28 11.59 -8.85 3.75
CA VAL A 28 11.01 -7.52 4.05
C VAL A 28 11.60 -6.94 5.34
N ASP A 29 11.77 -7.75 6.38
CA ASP A 29 12.40 -7.31 7.64
C ASP A 29 13.83 -6.81 7.45
N THR A 30 14.56 -7.41 6.51
CA THR A 30 15.94 -7.00 6.20
C THR A 30 16.01 -5.65 5.49
N VAL A 31 15.04 -5.33 4.63
CA VAL A 31 15.07 -4.12 3.78
C VAL A 31 14.19 -2.98 4.29
N LYS A 32 13.34 -3.23 5.27
CA LYS A 32 12.44 -2.19 5.79
C LYS A 32 13.20 -1.04 6.43
N THR A 33 12.82 0.18 6.09
CA THR A 33 13.37 1.42 6.66
C THR A 33 12.42 2.09 7.64
N ALA A 34 11.13 1.77 7.56
CA ALA A 34 10.10 2.29 8.46
C ALA A 34 9.82 1.32 9.62
N LYS A 35 9.30 1.85 10.72
CA LYS A 35 8.86 1.03 11.86
C LYS A 35 7.48 0.46 11.58
N PHE A 36 7.41 -0.81 11.23
CA PHE A 36 6.17 -1.56 11.14
C PHE A 36 6.41 -3.03 11.51
N GLN A 37 5.35 -3.75 11.81
CA GLN A 37 5.37 -5.17 12.10
C GLN A 37 4.74 -5.93 10.93
N ILE A 38 5.29 -7.10 10.64
CA ILE A 38 4.67 -8.05 9.72
C ILE A 38 4.07 -9.16 10.57
N VAL A 39 2.78 -9.33 10.45
CA VAL A 39 2.03 -10.32 11.19
C VAL A 39 1.47 -11.34 10.19
N PHE A 40 1.71 -12.62 10.43
CA PHE A 40 1.03 -13.66 9.69
C PHE A 40 -0.38 -13.83 10.25
N ASP A 41 -1.38 -13.61 9.40
CA ASP A 41 -2.79 -13.76 9.74
C ASP A 41 -3.43 -14.82 8.82
N PRO A 42 -3.73 -16.03 9.34
CA PRO A 42 -4.35 -17.09 8.55
C PRO A 42 -5.82 -16.80 8.21
N THR A 43 -6.41 -15.78 8.82
CA THR A 43 -7.81 -15.39 8.58
C THR A 43 -7.96 -14.31 7.53
N LEU A 44 -6.84 -13.78 7.03
CA LEU A 44 -6.86 -12.73 6.02
C LEU A 44 -7.48 -13.24 4.72
N VAL A 45 -8.56 -12.62 4.30
CA VAL A 45 -9.26 -12.90 3.04
C VAL A 45 -9.37 -11.62 2.22
N ARG A 46 -9.10 -11.73 0.92
CA ARG A 46 -9.31 -10.64 -0.04
C ARG A 46 -10.53 -10.95 -0.91
N GLY A 47 -11.37 -9.95 -1.15
CA GLY A 47 -12.62 -10.11 -1.89
C GLY A 47 -12.49 -10.43 -3.40
N MET A 48 -11.27 -10.55 -3.92
CA MET A 48 -11.01 -10.76 -5.35
C MET A 48 -10.38 -12.14 -5.56
N SER A 49 -10.96 -12.94 -6.45
CA SER A 49 -10.55 -14.33 -6.70
C SER A 49 -9.37 -14.51 -7.67
N TYR A 50 -8.71 -13.43 -8.08
CA TYR A 50 -7.61 -13.49 -9.05
C TYR A 50 -6.23 -13.74 -8.43
N TYR A 51 -6.11 -13.73 -7.12
CA TYR A 51 -4.83 -13.99 -6.45
C TYR A 51 -4.41 -15.45 -6.60
N THR A 52 -3.13 -15.66 -6.89
CA THR A 52 -2.51 -16.96 -7.12
C THR A 52 -1.37 -17.27 -6.14
N GLY A 53 -1.16 -16.44 -5.15
CA GLY A 53 -0.10 -16.57 -4.17
C GLY A 53 -0.36 -15.72 -2.93
N PRO A 54 0.71 -15.31 -2.23
CA PRO A 54 0.58 -14.50 -1.02
C PRO A 54 -0.25 -13.26 -1.22
N ILE A 55 -1.11 -12.98 -0.25
CA ILE A 55 -1.87 -11.73 -0.14
C ILE A 55 -1.43 -10.98 1.10
N PHE A 56 -1.57 -9.67 1.09
CA PHE A 56 -1.25 -8.83 2.23
C PHE A 56 -2.21 -7.66 2.38
N GLU A 57 -2.28 -7.16 3.58
CA GLU A 57 -3.09 -6.00 3.94
C GLU A 57 -2.30 -5.07 4.85
N ILE A 58 -2.53 -3.78 4.73
CA ILE A 58 -1.89 -2.75 5.54
C ILE A 58 -2.94 -2.19 6.48
N SER A 59 -2.71 -2.34 7.77
CA SER A 59 -3.50 -1.74 8.84
C SER A 59 -2.69 -0.67 9.58
N ILE A 60 -3.38 0.27 10.17
CA ILE A 60 -2.78 1.32 11.00
C ILE A 60 -3.47 1.27 12.36
N ASP A 61 -2.67 1.31 13.43
CA ASP A 61 -3.19 1.30 14.80
C ASP A 61 -4.16 2.45 15.04
N GLY A 62 -5.29 2.12 15.65
CA GLY A 62 -6.37 3.08 15.92
C GLY A 62 -7.30 3.35 14.74
N PHE A 63 -7.04 2.78 13.57
CA PHE A 63 -7.94 2.86 12.42
C PHE A 63 -8.68 1.54 12.20
N GLY A 64 -10.00 1.57 12.19
CA GLY A 64 -10.85 0.38 12.13
C GLY A 64 -10.94 -0.33 10.78
N GLY A 65 -9.89 -0.26 9.95
CA GLY A 65 -9.90 -0.91 8.63
C GLY A 65 -8.55 -0.88 7.92
N SER A 66 -8.51 -1.55 6.77
CA SER A 66 -7.34 -1.56 5.90
C SER A 66 -7.16 -0.23 5.19
N VAL A 67 -5.92 0.22 5.09
CA VAL A 67 -5.53 1.41 4.32
C VAL A 67 -4.90 1.06 2.97
N GLY A 68 -4.62 -0.20 2.74
CA GLY A 68 -4.10 -0.70 1.48
C GLY A 68 -3.93 -2.21 1.52
N GLY A 69 -3.58 -2.79 0.39
CA GLY A 69 -3.28 -4.19 0.32
C GLY A 69 -3.22 -4.72 -1.11
N GLY A 70 -2.76 -5.93 -1.24
CA GLY A 70 -2.54 -6.55 -2.53
C GLY A 70 -2.15 -8.00 -2.44
N GLY A 71 -1.42 -8.48 -3.44
CA GLY A 71 -0.92 -9.84 -3.49
C GLY A 71 -0.40 -10.22 -4.87
N ARG A 72 -0.07 -11.49 -5.02
CA ARG A 72 0.40 -12.09 -6.27
C ARG A 72 -0.76 -12.57 -7.13
N TYR A 73 -0.73 -12.28 -8.45
CA TYR A 73 -1.81 -12.58 -9.40
C TYR A 73 -1.30 -12.95 -10.80
N ASP A 74 -0.45 -13.92 -10.89
CA ASP A 74 0.26 -14.33 -12.11
C ASP A 74 -0.70 -14.65 -13.29
N GLU A 75 -1.80 -15.36 -13.02
CA GLU A 75 -2.71 -15.80 -14.07
C GLU A 75 -3.51 -14.65 -14.68
N MET A 76 -3.76 -13.58 -13.94
CA MET A 76 -4.51 -12.44 -14.45
C MET A 76 -3.76 -11.77 -15.61
N ILE A 77 -2.47 -11.56 -15.45
CA ILE A 77 -1.62 -10.98 -16.50
C ILE A 77 -1.54 -11.93 -17.70
N GLY A 78 -1.40 -13.22 -17.47
CA GLY A 78 -1.36 -14.25 -18.51
C GLY A 78 -2.61 -14.24 -19.40
N LYS A 79 -3.79 -13.97 -18.85
CA LYS A 79 -5.05 -13.86 -19.63
C LYS A 79 -5.04 -12.71 -20.62
N PHE A 80 -4.33 -11.62 -20.32
CA PHE A 80 -4.23 -10.46 -21.23
C PHE A 80 -3.09 -10.58 -22.23
N THR A 81 -1.97 -11.18 -21.83
CA THR A 81 -0.75 -11.23 -22.64
C THR A 81 -0.60 -12.52 -23.44
N GLY A 82 -1.37 -13.55 -23.12
CA GLY A 82 -1.21 -14.90 -23.68
C GLY A 82 0.03 -15.63 -23.19
N GLN A 83 0.78 -15.07 -22.24
CA GLN A 83 2.01 -15.64 -21.71
C GLN A 83 1.96 -15.72 -20.19
N LYS A 84 2.50 -16.79 -19.61
CA LYS A 84 2.62 -16.93 -18.16
C LYS A 84 3.57 -15.85 -17.62
N THR A 85 3.03 -14.90 -16.86
CA THR A 85 3.77 -13.75 -16.36
C THR A 85 3.58 -13.65 -14.85
N CYS A 86 4.68 -13.67 -14.10
CA CYS A 86 4.62 -13.41 -12.66
C CYS A 86 4.26 -11.95 -12.41
N ALA A 87 3.25 -11.72 -11.57
CA ALA A 87 2.80 -10.39 -11.24
C ALA A 87 2.40 -10.27 -9.77
N CYS A 88 2.78 -9.15 -9.18
CA CYS A 88 2.38 -8.75 -7.84
C CYS A 88 2.04 -7.26 -7.86
N GLY A 89 1.08 -6.86 -7.08
CA GLY A 89 0.72 -5.45 -6.97
C GLY A 89 -0.13 -5.16 -5.74
N PHE A 90 -0.37 -3.87 -5.54
CA PHE A 90 -1.17 -3.41 -4.43
C PHE A 90 -1.93 -2.13 -4.78
N SER A 91 -2.94 -1.82 -3.99
CA SER A 91 -3.65 -0.56 -4.02
C SER A 91 -3.65 0.10 -2.65
N ILE A 92 -3.76 1.40 -2.65
CA ILE A 92 -3.81 2.24 -1.45
C ILE A 92 -5.20 2.87 -1.38
N GLY A 93 -5.83 2.83 -0.20
CA GLY A 93 -7.08 3.54 0.07
C GLY A 93 -6.81 5.03 0.23
N PHE A 94 -6.80 5.77 -0.88
CA PHE A 94 -6.40 7.19 -0.92
C PHE A 94 -7.19 8.02 0.08
N GLU A 95 -8.51 7.94 0.05
CA GLU A 95 -9.39 8.70 0.94
C GLU A 95 -9.12 8.37 2.42
N ARG A 96 -8.90 7.10 2.73
CA ARG A 96 -8.59 6.65 4.10
C ARG A 96 -7.28 7.23 4.61
N ILE A 97 -6.26 7.27 3.76
CA ILE A 97 -4.97 7.87 4.11
C ILE A 97 -5.11 9.38 4.29
N VAL A 98 -5.85 10.06 3.41
CA VAL A 98 -6.10 11.50 3.54
C VAL A 98 -6.84 11.79 4.84
N MET A 99 -7.87 11.03 5.19
CA MET A 99 -8.58 11.18 6.48
C MET A 99 -7.63 11.03 7.67
N LEU A 100 -6.80 10.00 7.68
CA LEU A 100 -5.82 9.77 8.75
C LEU A 100 -4.80 10.92 8.87
N LEU A 101 -4.35 11.46 7.75
CA LEU A 101 -3.43 12.60 7.75
C LEU A 101 -4.10 13.86 8.31
N LEU A 102 -5.36 14.11 7.96
CA LEU A 102 -6.14 15.23 8.48
C LEU A 102 -6.40 15.09 10.00
N GLU A 103 -6.77 13.89 10.47
CA GLU A 103 -6.98 13.62 11.89
C GLU A 103 -5.70 13.81 12.74
N ARG A 104 -4.54 13.62 12.12
CA ARG A 104 -3.23 13.78 12.77
C ARG A 104 -2.61 15.17 12.57
N ASP A 105 -3.35 16.12 12.02
CA ASP A 105 -2.86 17.46 11.69
C ASP A 105 -1.56 17.44 10.85
N TYR A 106 -1.41 16.41 10.01
CA TYR A 106 -0.21 16.26 9.21
C TYR A 106 -0.10 17.36 8.17
N GLN A 107 0.96 18.15 8.26
CA GLN A 107 1.28 19.18 7.30
C GLN A 107 2.17 18.58 6.20
N VAL A 108 1.69 18.58 4.98
CA VAL A 108 2.51 18.18 3.82
C VAL A 108 3.66 19.20 3.70
N PRO A 109 4.92 18.76 3.79
CA PRO A 109 6.05 19.67 3.59
C PRO A 109 5.97 20.24 2.17
N SER A 110 5.54 21.48 2.03
CA SER A 110 5.56 22.16 0.74
C SER A 110 6.72 23.16 0.75
N ASN A 111 7.71 22.93 -0.08
CA ASN A 111 8.82 23.88 -0.28
C ASN A 111 8.38 25.13 -1.07
N ALA A 112 7.19 25.13 -1.64
CA ALA A 112 6.60 26.26 -2.33
C ALA A 112 5.47 26.83 -1.47
N GLY A 113 5.68 27.97 -0.86
CA GLY A 113 4.58 28.75 -0.29
C GLY A 113 3.49 28.91 -1.35
N LYS A 114 2.26 28.50 -1.02
CA LYS A 114 1.13 28.72 -1.91
C LYS A 114 0.98 30.22 -2.10
N LYS A 115 1.18 30.72 -3.32
CA LYS A 115 0.90 32.10 -3.68
C LYS A 115 -0.50 32.14 -4.29
N ALA A 116 -1.42 32.82 -3.63
CA ALA A 116 -2.74 33.12 -4.19
C ALA A 116 -2.71 34.57 -4.68
N TYR A 117 -3.06 34.79 -5.93
CA TYR A 117 -3.14 36.11 -6.52
C TYR A 117 -4.61 36.45 -6.75
N LEU A 118 -5.08 37.56 -6.17
CA LEU A 118 -6.37 38.13 -6.48
C LEU A 118 -6.18 39.13 -7.63
N ILE A 119 -6.70 38.81 -8.80
CA ILE A 119 -6.55 39.62 -10.00
C ILE A 119 -7.87 40.35 -10.26
N GLU A 120 -7.84 41.67 -10.30
CA GLU A 120 -9.00 42.47 -10.69
C GLU A 120 -9.25 42.39 -12.21
N LYS A 121 -10.52 42.42 -12.60
CA LYS A 121 -11.01 42.21 -13.98
C LYS A 121 -10.34 43.14 -15.02
N ASN A 122 -9.87 44.31 -14.63
CA ASN A 122 -9.27 45.30 -15.53
C ASN A 122 -7.83 45.68 -15.16
N MET A 123 -7.06 44.74 -14.58
CA MET A 123 -5.68 44.99 -14.22
C MET A 123 -4.84 45.26 -15.46
N PRO A 124 -4.01 46.35 -15.50
CA PRO A 124 -3.09 46.62 -16.59
C PRO A 124 -2.10 45.49 -16.83
N GLY A 125 -1.77 45.23 -18.11
CA GLY A 125 -0.94 44.07 -18.50
C GLY A 125 0.48 44.09 -17.90
N ASP A 126 1.06 45.28 -17.70
CA ASP A 126 2.36 45.47 -17.05
C ASP A 126 2.35 45.05 -15.57
N LYS A 127 1.27 45.37 -14.84
CA LYS A 127 1.06 44.90 -13.46
C LYS A 127 0.81 43.41 -13.41
N LEU A 128 0.03 42.86 -14.35
CA LEU A 128 -0.21 41.44 -14.45
C LEU A 128 1.10 40.66 -14.68
N ALA A 129 1.95 41.13 -15.58
CA ALA A 129 3.25 40.53 -15.87
C ALA A 129 4.19 40.54 -14.65
N ALA A 130 4.11 41.58 -13.81
CA ALA A 130 4.96 41.69 -12.62
C ALA A 130 4.59 40.67 -11.53
N ILE A 131 3.35 40.19 -11.53
CA ILE A 131 2.89 39.15 -10.57
C ILE A 131 3.47 37.77 -10.87
N PHE A 132 3.75 37.47 -12.14
CA PHE A 132 4.26 36.18 -12.59
C PHE A 132 5.78 36.12 -12.74
N LYS A 133 6.51 37.16 -12.39
CA LYS A 133 7.97 37.15 -12.23
C LYS A 133 8.37 36.72 -10.82
#